data_760c1a0736b51083220d43ab983cb2b3
#
_entry.id   760c1a0736b51083220d43ab983cb2b3
#
_cell.length_a   1.000
_cell.length_b   1.000
_cell.length_c   1.000
_cell.angle_alpha   90.00
_cell.angle_beta   90.00
_cell.angle_gamma   90.00
#
_symmetry.space_group_name_H-M   'P 1'
#
loop_
_entity.id
_entity.type
_entity.pdbx_description
1 polymer ?
#
loop_
_entity_poly.entity_id
_entity_poly.type
_entity_poly.pdbx_seq_one_letter_code
_entity_poly.pdbx_strand_id
1 'polypeptide(L)'
;MENGEKNNIIVVFRLDGQPHEIIIKDTKYYVKELYSADKRNTTQLACWDLYVGASVDVFGKATVLKQADLKTAEWNKFYASFLTEMKNTFVEELKKYERRALDPWLTKPHMSANQASAHLRKLILQVTALKQRMSGYRPLLSDDIVVAFESLLWECGLQSISPSV
;
A
#
# COMPACT_ATOMS: atom_id res chain seq x y z
N MET A 1 -15.42 -28.74 -19.33
CA MET A 1 -15.24 -28.56 -18.75
C MET A 1 -14.89 -28.50 -17.93
N GLU A 2 -14.50 -28.63 -17.97
CA GLU A 2 -14.16 -28.75 -17.04
C GLU A 2 -14.01 -27.93 -16.25
N ASN A 3 -14.28 -27.75 -15.98
CA ASN A 3 -14.30 -27.46 -14.59
C ASN A 3 -12.90 -27.21 -14.10
N GLY A 4 -12.41 -26.03 -14.35
CA GLY A 4 -11.19 -25.60 -13.73
C GLY A 4 -11.28 -25.90 -12.23
N GLU A 5 -10.59 -26.93 -11.78
CA GLU A 5 -10.25 -27.00 -10.39
C GLU A 5 -9.71 -25.65 -10.00
N LYS A 6 -10.45 -24.92 -9.17
CA LYS A 6 -9.94 -23.69 -8.61
C LYS A 6 -8.73 -24.04 -7.78
N ASN A 7 -7.57 -23.91 -8.37
CA ASN A 7 -6.33 -24.02 -7.62
C ASN A 7 -6.26 -22.83 -6.66
N ASN A 8 -6.60 -23.08 -5.40
CA ASN A 8 -6.44 -22.07 -4.38
C ASN A 8 -4.96 -21.87 -4.13
N ILE A 9 -4.47 -20.73 -4.58
CA ILE A 9 -3.10 -20.31 -4.32
C ILE A 9 -3.15 -19.33 -3.14
N ILE A 10 -2.36 -19.61 -2.12
CA ILE A 10 -2.24 -18.75 -0.94
C ILE A 10 -0.85 -18.13 -0.97
N VAL A 11 -0.80 -16.80 -0.90
CA VAL A 11 0.46 -16.06 -0.80
C VAL A 11 0.56 -15.50 0.61
N VAL A 12 1.64 -15.85 1.32
CA VAL A 12 1.94 -15.32 2.64
C VAL A 12 3.15 -14.41 2.52
N PHE A 13 2.91 -13.11 2.61
CA PHE A 13 3.98 -12.12 2.60
C PHE A 13 4.50 -11.92 4.03
N ARG A 14 5.79 -12.23 4.25
CA ARG A 14 6.41 -12.16 5.57
C ARG A 14 7.07 -10.80 5.76
N LEU A 15 6.78 -10.18 6.91
CA LEU A 15 7.35 -8.88 7.28
C LEU A 15 8.57 -9.01 8.22
N ASP A 16 8.88 -10.22 8.62
CA ASP A 16 9.92 -10.53 9.62
C ASP A 16 11.29 -10.85 9.01
N GLY A 17 11.46 -10.62 7.70
CA GLY A 17 12.70 -10.94 6.99
C GLY A 17 12.84 -12.40 6.58
N GLN A 18 11.90 -13.26 6.97
CA GLN A 18 11.88 -14.65 6.54
C GLN A 18 11.35 -14.75 5.11
N PRO A 19 11.68 -15.84 4.39
CA PRO A 19 11.14 -16.03 3.04
C PRO A 19 9.62 -16.03 3.02
N HIS A 20 9.05 -15.45 1.96
CA HIS A 20 7.61 -15.50 1.74
C HIS A 20 7.17 -16.90 1.36
N GLU A 21 5.91 -17.22 1.58
CA GLU A 21 5.39 -18.54 1.31
C GLU A 21 4.35 -18.49 0.19
N ILE A 22 4.41 -19.43 -0.72
CA ILE A 22 3.37 -19.66 -1.73
C ILE A 22 2.88 -21.08 -1.54
N ILE A 23 1.58 -21.24 -1.26
CA ILE A 23 0.97 -22.54 -1.01
C ILE A 23 0.05 -22.87 -2.18
N ILE A 24 0.38 -23.95 -2.89
CA ILE A 24 -0.41 -24.45 -4.02
C ILE A 24 -0.77 -25.89 -3.73
N LYS A 25 -2.06 -26.21 -3.68
CA LYS A 25 -2.57 -27.57 -3.42
C LYS A 25 -1.87 -28.23 -2.22
N ASP A 26 -1.84 -27.54 -1.09
CA ASP A 26 -1.23 -27.99 0.17
C ASP A 26 0.31 -28.12 0.13
N THR A 27 0.96 -27.82 -0.99
CA THR A 27 2.42 -27.79 -1.08
C THR A 27 2.92 -26.37 -0.85
N LYS A 28 3.83 -26.22 0.10
CA LYS A 28 4.39 -24.94 0.48
C LYS A 28 5.73 -24.71 -0.22
N TYR A 29 5.84 -23.58 -0.88
CA TYR A 29 7.08 -23.12 -1.52
C TYR A 29 7.56 -21.84 -0.84
N TYR A 30 8.87 -21.66 -0.77
CA TYR A 30 9.49 -20.49 -0.16
C TYR A 30 10.14 -19.64 -1.24
N VAL A 31 9.88 -18.34 -1.23
CA VAL A 31 10.47 -17.39 -2.17
C VAL A 31 11.02 -16.18 -1.41
N LYS A 32 12.18 -15.68 -1.84
CA LYS A 32 12.79 -14.51 -1.20
C LYS A 32 12.03 -13.23 -1.55
N GLU A 33 11.57 -13.11 -2.77
CA GLU A 33 10.97 -11.90 -3.30
C GLU A 33 9.79 -12.22 -4.19
N LEU A 34 8.79 -11.34 -4.17
CA LEU A 34 7.66 -11.40 -5.07
C LEU A 34 7.76 -10.27 -6.09
N TYR A 35 7.30 -10.51 -7.30
CA TYR A 35 7.35 -9.55 -8.40
C TYR A 35 5.97 -9.30 -8.98
N SER A 36 5.79 -8.11 -9.56
CA SER A 36 4.56 -7.79 -10.27
C SER A 36 4.42 -8.66 -11.52
N ALA A 37 3.17 -8.89 -11.93
CA ALA A 37 2.89 -9.64 -13.14
C ALA A 37 3.00 -8.78 -14.42
N ASP A 38 3.36 -7.51 -14.30
CA ASP A 38 3.52 -6.63 -15.44
C ASP A 38 4.79 -6.98 -16.21
N LYS A 39 4.64 -7.52 -17.41
CA LYS A 39 5.74 -7.94 -18.25
C LYS A 39 6.59 -6.76 -18.78
N ARG A 40 6.01 -5.56 -18.84
CA ARG A 40 6.70 -4.37 -19.33
C ARG A 40 7.54 -3.71 -18.26
N ASN A 41 7.12 -3.82 -17.02
CA ASN A 41 7.76 -3.17 -15.90
C ASN A 41 7.70 -4.07 -14.68
N THR A 42 8.52 -5.13 -14.70
CA THR A 42 8.61 -6.07 -13.60
C THR A 42 9.25 -5.39 -12.40
N THR A 43 8.48 -5.21 -11.35
CA THR A 43 8.95 -4.57 -10.12
C THR A 43 8.84 -5.54 -8.95
N GLN A 44 9.82 -5.46 -8.06
CA GLN A 44 9.79 -6.18 -6.80
C GLN A 44 8.66 -5.59 -5.93
N LEU A 45 7.84 -6.47 -5.38
CA LEU A 45 6.70 -6.06 -4.56
C LEU A 45 7.10 -5.97 -3.09
N ALA A 46 6.70 -4.87 -2.46
CA ALA A 46 6.74 -4.70 -1.02
C ALA A 46 5.33 -4.92 -0.45
N CYS A 47 5.21 -4.93 0.88
CA CYS A 47 3.91 -5.08 1.52
C CYS A 47 2.90 -4.01 1.09
N TRP A 48 3.37 -2.83 0.74
CA TRP A 48 2.54 -1.70 0.29
C TRP A 48 1.93 -1.90 -1.09
N ASP A 49 2.42 -2.86 -1.85
CA ASP A 49 1.98 -3.15 -3.22
C ASP A 49 0.95 -4.27 -3.28
N LEU A 50 0.66 -4.90 -2.14
CA LEU A 50 -0.25 -6.03 -2.07
C LEU A 50 -1.63 -5.58 -1.59
N TYR A 51 -2.64 -5.88 -2.40
CA TYR A 51 -4.03 -5.57 -2.10
C TYR A 51 -4.93 -6.51 -2.91
N VAL A 52 -6.19 -6.61 -2.54
CA VAL A 52 -7.16 -7.40 -3.30
C VAL A 52 -7.39 -6.72 -4.65
N GLY A 53 -7.06 -7.41 -5.72
CA GLY A 53 -7.05 -6.91 -7.09
C GLY A 53 -5.66 -6.75 -7.68
N ALA A 54 -4.60 -6.86 -6.87
CA ALA A 54 -3.23 -6.78 -7.36
C ALA A 54 -2.86 -8.03 -8.17
N SER A 55 -2.05 -7.84 -9.20
CA SER A 55 -1.49 -8.93 -10.00
C SER A 55 -0.08 -9.26 -9.55
N VAL A 56 0.14 -10.50 -9.19
CA VAL A 56 1.43 -11.00 -8.70
C VAL A 56 1.91 -12.10 -9.61
N ASP A 57 3.20 -12.13 -9.90
CA ASP A 57 3.80 -13.24 -10.64
C ASP A 57 4.02 -14.43 -9.69
N VAL A 58 3.32 -15.53 -9.95
CA VAL A 58 3.46 -16.77 -9.20
C VAL A 58 4.06 -17.83 -10.15
N PHE A 59 5.36 -18.05 -10.03
CA PHE A 59 6.10 -19.01 -10.86
C PHE A 59 5.84 -18.86 -12.36
N GLY A 60 5.89 -17.61 -12.84
CA GLY A 60 5.69 -17.29 -14.25
C GLY A 60 4.24 -17.06 -14.67
N LYS A 61 3.28 -17.21 -13.76
CA LYS A 61 1.85 -16.99 -14.04
C LYS A 61 1.36 -15.71 -13.38
N ALA A 62 0.69 -14.86 -14.15
CA ALA A 62 0.00 -13.70 -13.62
C ALA A 62 -1.19 -14.15 -12.78
N THR A 63 -1.17 -13.83 -11.51
CA THR A 63 -2.22 -14.23 -10.55
C THR A 63 -2.79 -12.99 -9.90
N VAL A 64 -4.12 -12.86 -9.93
CA VAL A 64 -4.82 -11.74 -9.29
C VAL A 64 -5.23 -12.17 -7.89
N LEU A 65 -4.86 -11.36 -6.90
CA LEU A 65 -5.25 -11.59 -5.51
C LEU A 65 -6.73 -11.23 -5.35
N LYS A 66 -7.53 -12.18 -4.88
CA LYS A 66 -8.99 -12.02 -4.79
C LYS A 66 -9.51 -11.89 -3.37
N GLN A 67 -8.79 -12.43 -2.41
CA GLN A 67 -9.20 -12.42 -1.02
C GLN A 67 -7.99 -12.21 -0.11
N ALA A 68 -8.24 -11.65 1.06
CA ALA A 68 -7.26 -11.51 2.11
C ALA A 68 -7.83 -12.06 3.41
N ASP A 69 -6.97 -12.55 4.30
CA ASP A 69 -7.42 -12.97 5.63
C ASP A 69 -7.79 -11.73 6.46
N LEU A 70 -8.44 -11.97 7.61
CA LEU A 70 -8.95 -10.88 8.43
C LEU A 70 -7.84 -9.94 8.91
N LYS A 71 -6.70 -10.49 9.33
CA LYS A 71 -5.58 -9.66 9.80
C LYS A 71 -5.02 -8.78 8.70
N THR A 72 -4.87 -9.33 7.51
CA THR A 72 -4.41 -8.59 6.34
C THR A 72 -5.40 -7.50 5.95
N ALA A 73 -6.69 -7.81 5.98
CA ALA A 73 -7.74 -6.83 5.68
C ALA A 73 -7.76 -5.70 6.70
N GLU A 74 -7.62 -5.99 7.97
CA GLU A 74 -7.55 -4.98 9.03
C GLU A 74 -6.31 -4.10 8.90
N TRP A 75 -5.16 -4.70 8.59
CA TRP A 75 -3.91 -4.00 8.35
C TRP A 75 -4.05 -3.02 7.17
N ASN A 76 -4.59 -3.50 6.06
CA ASN A 76 -4.80 -2.67 4.87
C ASN A 76 -5.74 -1.50 5.17
N LYS A 77 -6.85 -1.77 5.84
CA LYS A 77 -7.84 -0.76 6.21
C LYS A 77 -7.24 0.29 7.13
N PHE A 78 -6.47 -0.15 8.12
CA PHE A 78 -5.82 0.76 9.08
C PHE A 78 -4.89 1.72 8.36
N TYR A 79 -3.96 1.21 7.54
CA TYR A 79 -3.01 2.06 6.84
C TYR A 79 -3.67 2.92 5.75
N ALA A 80 -4.71 2.41 5.10
CA ALA A 80 -5.47 3.21 4.15
C ALA A 80 -6.12 4.41 4.82
N SER A 81 -6.73 4.22 5.98
CA SER A 81 -7.33 5.31 6.76
C SER A 81 -6.27 6.28 7.26
N PHE A 82 -5.17 5.77 7.79
CA PHE A 82 -4.07 6.57 8.31
C PHE A 82 -3.46 7.46 7.22
N LEU A 83 -3.14 6.88 6.07
CA LEU A 83 -2.55 7.61 4.95
C LEU A 83 -3.54 8.60 4.34
N THR A 84 -4.81 8.25 4.30
CA THR A 84 -5.86 9.13 3.78
C THR A 84 -6.02 10.37 4.68
N GLU A 85 -5.99 10.20 6.00
CA GLU A 85 -6.06 11.32 6.93
C GLU A 85 -4.85 12.24 6.78
N MET A 86 -3.65 11.66 6.69
CA MET A 86 -2.43 12.42 6.45
C MET A 86 -2.51 13.19 5.14
N LYS A 87 -2.96 12.53 4.07
CA LYS A 87 -3.17 13.15 2.76
C LYS A 87 -4.12 14.34 2.86
N ASN A 88 -5.26 14.15 3.51
CA ASN A 88 -6.26 15.22 3.66
C ASN A 88 -5.72 16.41 4.46
N THR A 89 -4.91 16.14 5.49
CA THR A 89 -4.26 17.19 6.26
C THR A 89 -3.34 18.04 5.38
N PHE A 90 -2.52 17.40 4.56
CA PHE A 90 -1.66 18.12 3.61
C PHE A 90 -2.47 18.92 2.59
N VAL A 91 -3.54 18.32 2.05
CA VAL A 91 -4.41 19.01 1.08
C VAL A 91 -5.03 20.26 1.68
N GLU A 92 -5.56 20.16 2.90
CA GLU A 92 -6.17 21.33 3.59
C GLU A 92 -5.14 22.43 3.86
N GLU A 93 -3.94 22.08 4.26
CA GLU A 93 -2.87 23.06 4.47
C GLU A 93 -2.43 23.71 3.15
N LEU A 94 -2.28 22.91 2.08
CA LEU A 94 -1.85 23.42 0.77
C LEU A 94 -2.86 24.40 0.17
N LYS A 95 -4.14 24.22 0.42
CA LYS A 95 -5.19 25.15 -0.05
C LYS A 95 -4.98 26.58 0.45
N LYS A 96 -4.30 26.77 1.56
CA LYS A 96 -3.98 28.08 2.11
C LYS A 96 -2.91 28.83 1.31
N TYR A 97 -2.09 28.11 0.56
CA TYR A 97 -0.94 28.66 -0.16
C TYR A 97 -1.09 28.60 -1.67
N GLU A 98 -1.87 27.68 -2.19
CA GLU A 98 -2.06 27.48 -3.62
C GLU A 98 -3.44 27.95 -4.06
N ARG A 99 -3.45 28.87 -5.03
CA ARG A 99 -4.69 29.43 -5.59
C ARG A 99 -5.33 28.49 -6.61
N ARG A 100 -4.54 27.63 -7.25
CA ARG A 100 -5.03 26.68 -8.25
C ARG A 100 -5.39 25.37 -7.58
N ALA A 101 -6.35 24.66 -8.16
CA ALA A 101 -6.68 23.32 -7.72
C ALA A 101 -5.46 22.40 -7.88
N LEU A 102 -5.29 21.48 -6.94
CA LEU A 102 -4.25 20.47 -6.99
C LEU A 102 -4.51 19.50 -8.16
N ASP A 103 -3.42 18.91 -8.69
CA ASP A 103 -3.55 17.91 -9.73
C ASP A 103 -4.48 16.77 -9.26
N PRO A 104 -5.38 16.28 -10.14
CA PRO A 104 -6.34 15.25 -9.73
C PRO A 104 -5.71 13.99 -9.15
N TRP A 105 -4.52 13.60 -9.62
CA TRP A 105 -3.86 12.40 -9.11
C TRP A 105 -3.43 12.53 -7.65
N LEU A 106 -3.20 13.76 -7.15
CA LEU A 106 -2.83 14.02 -5.76
C LEU A 106 -4.03 13.90 -4.80
N THR A 107 -5.24 14.09 -5.30
CA THR A 107 -6.45 14.09 -4.48
C THR A 107 -7.33 12.87 -4.71
N LYS A 108 -7.02 12.05 -5.73
CA LYS A 108 -7.79 10.86 -6.05
C LYS A 108 -7.86 9.91 -4.85
N PRO A 109 -9.06 9.48 -4.42
CA PRO A 109 -9.17 8.52 -3.33
C PRO A 109 -8.68 7.14 -3.75
N HIS A 110 -8.02 6.45 -2.83
CA HIS A 110 -7.55 5.07 -2.99
C HIS A 110 -8.08 4.16 -1.89
N MET A 111 -9.17 4.56 -1.27
CA MET A 111 -9.92 3.69 -0.38
C MET A 111 -11.03 3.01 -1.16
N SER A 112 -11.24 1.75 -0.87
CA SER A 112 -12.34 0.98 -1.43
C SER A 112 -13.28 0.55 -0.33
N ALA A 113 -14.57 0.41 -0.65
CA ALA A 113 -15.54 -0.18 0.25
C ALA A 113 -15.26 -1.67 0.52
N ASN A 114 -14.50 -2.32 -0.36
CA ASN A 114 -14.13 -3.71 -0.22
C ASN A 114 -12.91 -3.85 0.69
N GLN A 115 -12.93 -4.87 1.52
CA GLN A 115 -11.83 -5.14 2.44
C GLN A 115 -10.53 -5.44 1.67
N ALA A 116 -9.42 -4.89 2.17
CA ALA A 116 -8.08 -5.11 1.68
C ALA A 116 -7.82 -4.70 0.22
N SER A 117 -8.65 -3.83 -0.36
CA SER A 117 -8.51 -3.41 -1.77
C SER A 117 -7.86 -2.04 -1.95
N ALA A 118 -7.41 -1.40 -0.87
CA ALA A 118 -6.70 -0.12 -0.97
C ALA A 118 -5.26 -0.33 -1.43
N HIS A 119 -4.86 0.39 -2.48
CA HIS A 119 -3.47 0.33 -2.98
C HIS A 119 -2.61 1.32 -2.18
N LEU A 120 -2.00 0.82 -1.12
CA LEU A 120 -1.25 1.64 -0.16
C LEU A 120 -0.07 2.36 -0.81
N ARG A 121 0.62 1.73 -1.76
CA ARG A 121 1.73 2.37 -2.47
C ARG A 121 1.30 3.69 -3.13
N LYS A 122 0.12 3.73 -3.75
CA LYS A 122 -0.38 4.95 -4.38
C LYS A 122 -0.69 6.03 -3.35
N LEU A 123 -1.24 5.65 -2.20
CA LEU A 123 -1.45 6.60 -1.10
C LEU A 123 -0.12 7.16 -0.58
N ILE A 124 0.88 6.30 -0.42
CA ILE A 124 2.23 6.73 0.01
C ILE A 124 2.82 7.71 -0.99
N LEU A 125 2.69 7.43 -2.29
CA LEU A 125 3.19 8.34 -3.34
C LEU A 125 2.47 9.69 -3.30
N GLN A 126 1.15 9.70 -3.08
CA GLN A 126 0.40 10.93 -2.94
C GLN A 126 0.86 11.73 -1.73
N VAL A 127 0.98 11.10 -0.56
CA VAL A 127 1.44 11.75 0.66
C VAL A 127 2.85 12.29 0.49
N THR A 128 3.75 11.52 -0.12
CA THR A 128 5.13 11.96 -0.35
C THR A 128 5.18 13.20 -1.24
N ALA A 129 4.40 13.20 -2.33
CA ALA A 129 4.35 14.35 -3.24
C ALA A 129 3.75 15.58 -2.56
N LEU A 130 2.69 15.40 -1.78
CA LEU A 130 2.06 16.49 -1.03
C LEU A 130 2.99 17.05 0.04
N LYS A 131 3.71 16.19 0.76
CA LYS A 131 4.70 16.60 1.73
C LYS A 131 5.79 17.45 1.08
N GLN A 132 6.32 17.00 -0.04
CA GLN A 132 7.35 17.71 -0.77
C GLN A 132 6.87 19.09 -1.23
N ARG A 133 5.64 19.17 -1.72
CA ARG A 133 5.03 20.40 -2.15
C ARG A 133 4.82 21.37 -0.99
N MET A 134 4.36 20.85 0.16
CA MET A 134 4.20 21.64 1.38
C MET A 134 5.54 22.15 1.91
N SER A 135 6.60 21.37 1.78
CA SER A 135 7.96 21.76 2.20
C SER A 135 8.47 22.99 1.42
N GLY A 136 7.97 23.20 0.21
CA GLY A 136 8.30 24.41 -0.56
C GLY A 136 7.70 25.67 0.04
N TYR A 137 6.62 25.58 0.80
CA TYR A 137 5.96 26.70 1.48
C TYR A 137 6.32 26.79 2.95
N ARG A 138 6.18 25.69 3.66
CA ARG A 138 6.37 25.61 5.12
C ARG A 138 7.10 24.33 5.50
N PRO A 139 8.45 24.26 5.36
CA PRO A 139 9.19 23.01 5.61
C PRO A 139 9.03 22.50 7.05
N LEU A 140 9.04 23.38 8.05
CA LEU A 140 8.88 22.95 9.44
C LEU A 140 7.49 22.36 9.71
N LEU A 141 6.45 23.00 9.17
CA LEU A 141 5.09 22.49 9.32
C LEU A 141 4.92 21.15 8.61
N SER A 142 5.53 21.00 7.44
CA SER A 142 5.51 19.72 6.70
C SER A 142 6.11 18.59 7.55
N ASP A 143 7.24 18.82 8.19
CA ASP A 143 7.88 17.84 9.06
C ASP A 143 7.04 17.58 10.31
N ASP A 144 6.45 18.61 10.91
CA ASP A 144 5.62 18.49 12.11
C ASP A 144 4.37 17.63 11.85
N ILE A 145 3.75 17.77 10.67
CA ILE A 145 2.60 16.95 10.29
C ILE A 145 3.01 15.48 10.24
N VAL A 146 4.12 15.16 9.59
CA VAL A 146 4.61 13.77 9.50
C VAL A 146 4.90 13.21 10.88
N VAL A 147 5.59 13.98 11.72
CA VAL A 147 5.94 13.55 13.09
C VAL A 147 4.68 13.28 13.91
N ALA A 148 3.66 14.15 13.80
CA ALA A 148 2.41 13.97 14.53
C ALA A 148 1.71 12.66 14.14
N PHE A 149 1.65 12.34 12.84
CA PHE A 149 1.05 11.10 12.38
C PHE A 149 1.88 9.86 12.75
N GLU A 150 3.20 9.95 12.65
CA GLU A 150 4.08 8.84 13.07
C GLU A 150 3.96 8.55 14.55
N SER A 151 3.77 9.57 15.38
CA SER A 151 3.56 9.39 16.82
C SER A 151 2.31 8.55 17.11
N LEU A 152 1.25 8.72 16.31
CA LEU A 152 0.04 7.90 16.46
C LEU A 152 0.32 6.41 16.17
N LEU A 153 1.20 6.13 15.22
CA LEU A 153 1.61 4.74 14.94
C LEU A 153 2.32 4.11 16.12
N TRP A 154 3.22 4.85 16.77
CA TRP A 154 3.94 4.37 17.96
C TRP A 154 2.98 4.10 19.11
N GLU A 155 2.00 4.96 19.34
CA GLU A 155 0.99 4.76 20.38
C GLU A 155 0.17 3.50 20.15
N CYS A 156 -0.06 3.15 18.89
CA CYS A 156 -0.76 1.91 18.52
C CYS A 156 0.14 0.68 18.49
N GLY A 157 1.43 0.82 18.82
CA GLY A 157 2.40 -0.28 18.80
C GLY A 157 2.82 -0.72 17.40
N LEU A 158 2.61 0.12 16.41
CA LEU A 158 2.94 -0.17 15.01
C LEU A 158 4.24 0.51 14.60
N GLN A 159 4.91 -0.07 13.61
CA GLN A 159 6.14 0.49 13.08
C GLN A 159 5.85 1.71 12.22
N SER A 160 6.75 2.68 12.27
CA SER A 160 6.65 3.88 11.44
C SER A 160 6.72 3.52 9.95
N ILE A 161 5.90 4.23 9.15
CA ILE A 161 5.94 4.11 7.70
C ILE A 161 7.02 5.05 7.19
N SER A 162 8.02 4.50 6.48
CA SER A 162 8.95 5.34 5.74
C SER A 162 8.41 5.58 4.34
N PRO A 163 8.01 6.80 4.00
CA PRO A 163 7.51 7.10 2.66
C PRO A 163 8.60 7.16 1.60
N SER A 164 9.85 7.02 1.99
CA SER A 164 11.02 7.24 1.13
C SER A 164 11.51 6.00 0.39
N VAL A 165 10.71 4.97 0.33
CA VAL A 165 11.16 3.73 -0.34
C VAL A 165 10.53 3.56 -1.70
#